data_a009c75bb455e746c9b99b2a1e3df55c
#
_entry.id   a009c75bb455e746c9b99b2a1e3df55c
#
_cell.length_a   1.000
_cell.length_b   1.000
_cell.length_c   1.000
_cell.angle_alpha   90.00
_cell.angle_beta   90.00
_cell.angle_gamma   90.00
#
_symmetry.space_group_name_H-M   'P 1'
#
loop_
_entity.id
_entity.type
_entity.pdbx_description
1 polymer ?
#
loop_
_entity_poly.entity_id
_entity_poly.type
_entity_poly.pdbx_seq_one_letter_code
_entity_poly.pdbx_strand_id
1 'polypeptide(L)'
;MLPDFLEALAAKNDKAVKNEATNDNIGCRIIDGGCVAPEDVPNALNKADDLKILYYETARGCPYNCSYCMSSIDKKIRAFPMERVKKELSKIIDAEPRQVKFLDRTFNWSAERSEEILSFIMENDNGTTNFHFEICAEILTEKLIKLIAGARKNLFRFEVGIQSTNPKTLEAVGRSANIDKVLDNTSKLVAAVNCPVHVDLIAGLPYEDMESFKKSFNEVYGLGADELQLGFLKLLKGTVIRAEADKYGYVFDSKAPYQVIKNDFMGPDDMVRLKRIEHVLDDFYNKGGFNRGLAAGIASFRTAFDFYDCFAEFYFREGYQRSSHKKEDNYRILARFAKEETDCRENIKEALYNDLTERMNPEAVKRFDKKGWEI
;
A
#
# COMPACT_ATOMS: atom_id res chain seq x y z
N MET A 1 -8.22 -1.69 -33.00
CA MET A 1 -8.98 -2.07 -31.77
C MET A 1 -9.49 -0.86 -30.96
N LEU A 2 -8.67 0.13 -30.63
CA LEU A 2 -9.16 1.35 -29.94
C LEU A 2 -10.02 2.25 -30.85
N PRO A 3 -9.67 2.46 -32.15
CA PRO A 3 -10.51 3.22 -33.07
C PRO A 3 -11.88 2.61 -33.29
N ASP A 4 -11.98 1.30 -33.53
CA ASP A 4 -13.25 0.60 -33.77
C ASP A 4 -14.19 0.61 -32.56
N PHE A 5 -13.63 0.60 -31.35
CA PHE A 5 -14.39 0.72 -30.10
C PHE A 5 -14.95 2.14 -29.92
N LEU A 6 -14.18 3.17 -30.27
CA LEU A 6 -14.62 4.56 -30.18
C LEU A 6 -15.68 4.88 -31.26
N GLU A 7 -15.56 4.28 -32.44
CA GLU A 7 -16.59 4.40 -33.50
C GLU A 7 -17.89 3.68 -33.12
N ALA A 8 -17.81 2.50 -32.50
CA ALA A 8 -18.97 1.77 -31.99
C ALA A 8 -19.67 2.49 -30.84
N LEU A 9 -18.94 3.20 -29.98
CA LEU A 9 -19.48 4.07 -28.92
C LEU A 9 -20.14 5.32 -29.51
N ALA A 10 -19.54 5.93 -30.53
CA ALA A 10 -20.10 7.09 -31.21
C ALA A 10 -21.41 6.78 -31.96
N ALA A 11 -21.52 5.59 -32.55
CA ALA A 11 -22.71 5.14 -33.27
C ALA A 11 -23.90 4.78 -32.35
N LYS A 12 -23.66 4.46 -31.07
CA LYS A 12 -24.74 4.16 -30.10
C LYS A 12 -25.29 5.40 -29.37
N ASN A 13 -24.62 6.54 -29.43
CA ASN A 13 -25.00 7.76 -28.70
C ASN A 13 -25.35 8.94 -29.61
N ASP A 14 -26.39 8.82 -30.43
CA ASP A 14 -26.99 9.95 -31.19
C ASP A 14 -27.76 10.95 -30.28
N LYS A 15 -27.66 10.84 -28.96
CA LYS A 15 -28.15 11.82 -28.00
C LYS A 15 -26.98 12.53 -27.29
N ALA A 16 -26.14 13.19 -28.06
CA ALA A 16 -25.12 14.09 -27.50
C ALA A 16 -25.80 15.33 -26.92
N VAL A 17 -25.78 15.48 -25.62
CA VAL A 17 -26.08 16.75 -24.93
C VAL A 17 -24.97 17.73 -25.34
N LYS A 18 -25.33 18.74 -26.13
CA LYS A 18 -24.47 19.87 -26.48
C LYS A 18 -24.28 20.72 -25.24
N ASN A 19 -23.20 20.56 -24.51
CA ASN A 19 -22.67 21.59 -23.63
C ASN A 19 -21.52 22.29 -24.37
N GLU A 20 -21.84 23.39 -25.02
CA GLU A 20 -20.86 24.32 -25.62
C GLU A 20 -20.20 25.11 -24.48
N ALA A 21 -19.04 24.61 -23.98
CA ALA A 21 -18.08 25.48 -23.32
C ALA A 21 -16.99 25.82 -24.32
N THR A 22 -17.17 26.95 -24.99
CA THR A 22 -16.19 27.54 -25.90
C THR A 22 -15.00 28.04 -25.10
N ASN A 23 -13.86 27.33 -25.19
CA ASN A 23 -12.56 27.89 -24.95
C ASN A 23 -11.76 27.79 -26.26
N ASP A 24 -11.68 28.92 -26.94
CA ASP A 24 -11.05 29.09 -28.25
C ASP A 24 -9.55 28.94 -28.16
N ASN A 25 -9.00 27.70 -28.21
CA ASN A 25 -7.64 27.51 -28.74
C ASN A 25 -7.11 26.08 -28.79
N ILE A 26 -7.83 25.08 -28.34
CA ILE A 26 -7.45 23.68 -28.60
C ILE A 26 -8.76 22.91 -28.78
N GLY A 27 -9.00 22.39 -29.99
CA GLY A 27 -10.21 21.64 -30.33
C GLY A 27 -10.33 20.31 -29.55
N CYS A 28 -10.42 20.41 -28.22
CA CYS A 28 -10.65 19.28 -27.36
C CYS A 28 -12.14 19.08 -27.15
N ARG A 29 -12.70 18.02 -27.71
CA ARG A 29 -14.10 17.64 -27.50
C ARG A 29 -14.20 16.74 -26.31
N ILE A 30 -14.93 17.16 -25.25
CA ILE A 30 -15.26 16.29 -24.13
C ILE A 30 -16.46 15.43 -24.55
N ILE A 31 -16.28 14.12 -24.57
CA ILE A 31 -17.34 13.15 -24.81
C ILE A 31 -17.69 12.52 -23.48
N ASP A 32 -18.92 12.73 -22.99
CA ASP A 32 -19.44 11.98 -21.85
C ASP A 32 -19.88 10.60 -22.35
N GLY A 33 -19.08 9.57 -22.01
CA GLY A 33 -19.37 8.18 -22.37
C GLY A 33 -20.46 7.52 -21.50
N GLY A 34 -20.97 8.22 -20.48
CA GLY A 34 -21.92 7.66 -19.51
C GLY A 34 -21.31 6.56 -18.64
N CYS A 35 -22.16 5.88 -17.87
CA CYS A 35 -21.80 4.72 -17.06
C CYS A 35 -22.19 3.43 -17.76
N VAL A 36 -21.22 2.55 -18.01
CA VAL A 36 -21.47 1.19 -18.53
C VAL A 36 -21.95 0.31 -17.38
N ALA A 37 -23.01 -0.49 -17.63
CA ALA A 37 -23.47 -1.47 -16.64
C ALA A 37 -22.38 -2.55 -16.41
N PRO A 38 -22.26 -3.10 -15.18
CA PRO A 38 -21.23 -4.10 -14.87
C PRO A 38 -21.23 -5.31 -15.82
N GLU A 39 -22.40 -5.76 -16.24
CA GLU A 39 -22.58 -6.89 -17.17
C GLU A 39 -22.03 -6.59 -18.57
N ASP A 40 -22.02 -5.33 -18.99
CA ASP A 40 -21.58 -4.88 -20.32
C ASP A 40 -20.08 -4.54 -20.37
N VAL A 41 -19.39 -4.55 -19.22
CA VAL A 41 -17.94 -4.31 -19.18
C VAL A 41 -17.19 -5.44 -19.90
N PRO A 42 -16.38 -5.15 -20.94
CA PRO A 42 -15.64 -6.18 -21.66
C PRO A 42 -14.69 -6.96 -20.73
N ASN A 43 -14.64 -8.29 -20.93
CA ASN A 43 -13.69 -9.15 -20.25
C ASN A 43 -12.33 -9.10 -20.98
N ALA A 44 -11.27 -8.68 -20.28
CA ALA A 44 -9.92 -8.60 -20.83
C ALA A 44 -9.13 -9.92 -20.70
N LEU A 45 -9.70 -10.98 -20.11
CA LEU A 45 -9.01 -12.24 -19.79
C LEU A 45 -8.59 -13.08 -21.00
N ASN A 46 -9.07 -12.75 -22.21
CA ASN A 46 -8.71 -13.47 -23.44
C ASN A 46 -7.24 -13.35 -23.87
N LYS A 47 -6.38 -12.68 -23.07
CA LYS A 47 -4.94 -12.49 -23.30
C LYS A 47 -4.09 -12.84 -22.08
N ALA A 48 -4.59 -13.69 -21.18
CA ALA A 48 -3.95 -13.98 -19.90
C ALA A 48 -2.76 -14.97 -19.98
N ASP A 49 -2.51 -15.56 -21.13
CA ASP A 49 -1.64 -16.74 -21.28
C ASP A 49 -0.16 -16.57 -20.93
N ASP A 50 0.35 -15.35 -20.64
CA ASP A 50 1.77 -15.13 -20.26
C ASP A 50 1.97 -14.08 -19.16
N LEU A 51 0.95 -13.69 -18.42
CA LEU A 51 1.04 -12.62 -17.46
C LEU A 51 1.52 -13.10 -16.08
N LYS A 52 2.69 -12.65 -15.65
CA LYS A 52 3.16 -12.85 -14.26
C LYS A 52 2.25 -12.20 -13.23
N ILE A 53 1.64 -11.05 -13.57
CA ILE A 53 0.69 -10.30 -12.74
C ILE A 53 -0.53 -9.99 -13.59
N LEU A 54 -1.71 -10.35 -13.07
CA LEU A 54 -3.00 -10.06 -13.67
C LEU A 54 -3.77 -9.08 -12.78
N TYR A 55 -4.43 -8.11 -13.40
CA TYR A 55 -5.32 -7.18 -12.71
C TYR A 55 -6.77 -7.60 -12.96
N TYR A 56 -7.54 -7.68 -11.88
CA TYR A 56 -8.94 -8.13 -11.94
C TYR A 56 -9.84 -7.23 -11.09
N GLU A 57 -11.06 -6.99 -11.53
CA GLU A 57 -12.03 -6.14 -10.86
C GLU A 57 -13.35 -6.91 -10.69
N THR A 58 -13.90 -6.93 -9.47
CA THR A 58 -15.22 -7.52 -9.19
C THR A 58 -16.28 -6.48 -8.88
N ALA A 59 -15.88 -5.25 -8.55
CA ALA A 59 -16.79 -4.13 -8.31
C ALA A 59 -16.09 -2.81 -8.59
N ARG A 60 -16.86 -1.84 -9.10
CA ARG A 60 -16.42 -0.44 -9.30
C ARG A 60 -17.04 0.48 -8.28
N GLY A 61 -16.29 1.54 -7.92
CA GLY A 61 -16.70 2.53 -6.92
C GLY A 61 -16.16 2.19 -5.53
N CYS A 62 -16.38 3.12 -4.61
CA CYS A 62 -15.96 2.99 -3.21
C CYS A 62 -17.02 3.61 -2.31
N PRO A 63 -17.42 2.99 -1.18
CA PRO A 63 -18.45 3.56 -0.31
C PRO A 63 -17.94 4.73 0.53
N TYR A 64 -16.61 4.96 0.55
CA TYR A 64 -15.97 5.97 1.37
C TYR A 64 -15.74 7.30 0.62
N ASN A 65 -15.59 8.38 1.41
CA ASN A 65 -15.49 9.76 0.92
C ASN A 65 -14.13 10.39 1.20
N CYS A 66 -13.05 9.61 1.22
CA CYS A 66 -11.73 10.13 1.52
C CYS A 66 -11.36 11.28 0.59
N SER A 67 -11.15 12.49 1.13
CA SER A 67 -10.97 13.73 0.38
C SER A 67 -9.77 13.74 -0.57
N TYR A 68 -8.76 12.90 -0.30
CA TYR A 68 -7.55 12.74 -1.11
C TYR A 68 -7.67 11.68 -2.21
N CYS A 69 -8.73 10.86 -2.19
CA CYS A 69 -8.81 9.69 -3.05
C CYS A 69 -9.67 9.95 -4.30
N MET A 70 -9.15 9.60 -5.46
CA MET A 70 -9.89 9.68 -6.73
C MET A 70 -11.13 8.78 -6.76
N SER A 71 -11.11 7.67 -6.01
CA SER A 71 -12.24 6.74 -5.94
C SER A 71 -13.45 7.30 -5.20
N SER A 72 -13.29 8.36 -4.42
CA SER A 72 -14.39 9.05 -3.72
C SER A 72 -15.30 9.86 -4.67
N ILE A 73 -14.86 10.06 -5.92
CA ILE A 73 -15.67 10.76 -6.96
C ILE A 73 -16.86 9.90 -7.36
N ASP A 74 -16.69 8.57 -7.41
CA ASP A 74 -17.74 7.61 -7.76
C ASP A 74 -18.15 6.81 -6.53
N LYS A 75 -19.17 7.30 -5.83
CA LYS A 75 -19.64 6.73 -4.56
C LYS A 75 -20.53 5.48 -4.71
N LYS A 76 -21.02 5.24 -5.92
CA LYS A 76 -21.92 4.12 -6.17
C LYS A 76 -21.13 2.86 -6.48
N ILE A 77 -21.23 1.86 -5.60
CA ILE A 77 -20.69 0.55 -5.88
C ILE A 77 -21.52 -0.14 -6.95
N ARG A 78 -20.86 -0.60 -8.00
CA ARG A 78 -21.42 -1.41 -9.08
C ARG A 78 -20.70 -2.74 -9.09
N ALA A 79 -21.29 -3.74 -8.44
CA ALA A 79 -20.74 -5.08 -8.35
C ALA A 79 -21.06 -5.89 -9.61
N PHE A 80 -20.10 -6.69 -10.07
CA PHE A 80 -20.34 -7.66 -11.12
C PHE A 80 -21.20 -8.82 -10.59
N PRO A 81 -22.08 -9.44 -11.40
CA PRO A 81 -22.82 -10.62 -11.00
C PRO A 81 -21.89 -11.73 -10.50
N MET A 82 -22.25 -12.40 -9.41
CA MET A 82 -21.38 -13.43 -8.79
C MET A 82 -21.09 -14.60 -9.73
N GLU A 83 -22.05 -15.02 -10.52
CA GLU A 83 -21.87 -16.04 -11.55
C GLU A 83 -20.76 -15.68 -12.55
N ARG A 84 -20.73 -14.40 -12.96
CA ARG A 84 -19.66 -13.87 -13.82
C ARG A 84 -18.32 -13.91 -13.08
N VAL A 85 -18.28 -13.45 -11.83
CA VAL A 85 -17.04 -13.42 -11.03
C VAL A 85 -16.45 -14.80 -10.87
N LYS A 86 -17.25 -15.81 -10.50
CA LYS A 86 -16.81 -17.20 -10.35
C LYS A 86 -16.29 -17.78 -11.65
N LYS A 87 -17.02 -17.56 -12.76
CA LYS A 87 -16.59 -18.02 -14.10
C LYS A 87 -15.26 -17.40 -14.54
N GLU A 88 -15.05 -16.12 -14.24
CA GLU A 88 -13.82 -15.42 -14.56
C GLU A 88 -12.67 -15.87 -13.66
N LEU A 89 -12.91 -16.03 -12.35
CA LEU A 89 -11.92 -16.56 -11.41
C LEU A 89 -11.48 -17.98 -11.76
N SER A 90 -12.40 -18.88 -12.19
CA SER A 90 -12.00 -20.21 -12.67
C SER A 90 -10.97 -20.10 -13.81
N LYS A 91 -11.23 -19.26 -14.82
CA LYS A 91 -10.29 -19.06 -15.93
C LYS A 91 -8.95 -18.45 -15.49
N ILE A 92 -8.98 -17.56 -14.50
CA ILE A 92 -7.77 -16.95 -13.93
C ILE A 92 -6.96 -18.02 -13.21
N ILE A 93 -7.60 -18.85 -12.40
CA ILE A 93 -6.96 -19.93 -11.64
C ILE A 93 -6.37 -20.98 -12.59
N ASP A 94 -7.10 -21.34 -13.66
CA ASP A 94 -6.63 -22.26 -14.70
C ASP A 94 -5.42 -21.74 -15.49
N ALA A 95 -5.30 -20.41 -15.64
CA ALA A 95 -4.18 -19.75 -16.32
C ALA A 95 -2.91 -19.61 -15.43
N GLU A 96 -2.99 -19.97 -14.15
CA GLU A 96 -1.88 -20.00 -13.19
C GLU A 96 -1.00 -18.74 -13.13
N PRO A 97 -1.55 -17.49 -13.15
CA PRO A 97 -0.72 -16.31 -12.99
C PRO A 97 -0.03 -16.36 -11.62
N ARG A 98 1.18 -15.80 -11.53
CA ARG A 98 1.89 -15.73 -10.24
C ARG A 98 1.11 -14.91 -9.20
N GLN A 99 0.50 -13.80 -9.64
CA GLN A 99 -0.27 -12.91 -8.77
C GLN A 99 -1.49 -12.34 -9.51
N VAL A 100 -2.61 -12.26 -8.80
CA VAL A 100 -3.80 -11.51 -9.20
C VAL A 100 -3.98 -10.33 -8.27
N LYS A 101 -3.98 -9.10 -8.79
CA LYS A 101 -4.27 -7.89 -8.03
C LYS A 101 -5.71 -7.46 -8.30
N PHE A 102 -6.51 -7.47 -7.24
CA PHE A 102 -7.86 -6.93 -7.30
C PHE A 102 -7.82 -5.41 -7.36
N LEU A 103 -8.61 -4.82 -8.25
CA LEU A 103 -8.73 -3.37 -8.42
C LEU A 103 -9.89 -2.78 -7.61
N ASP A 104 -10.63 -3.62 -6.92
CA ASP A 104 -11.70 -3.25 -6.00
C ASP A 104 -11.15 -2.36 -4.89
N ARG A 105 -11.57 -1.10 -4.81
CA ARG A 105 -11.03 -0.08 -3.89
C ARG A 105 -11.33 -0.33 -2.42
N THR A 106 -12.26 -1.21 -2.14
CA THR A 106 -12.57 -1.77 -0.84
C THR A 106 -13.20 -3.11 -1.08
N PHE A 107 -12.38 -4.15 -1.21
CA PHE A 107 -12.86 -5.49 -1.55
C PHE A 107 -13.94 -5.98 -0.58
N ASN A 108 -13.79 -5.74 0.70
CA ASN A 108 -14.68 -6.22 1.75
C ASN A 108 -15.86 -5.28 2.08
N TRP A 109 -16.31 -4.46 1.13
CA TRP A 109 -17.48 -3.58 1.31
C TRP A 109 -18.79 -4.35 1.63
N SER A 110 -18.91 -5.62 1.25
CA SER A 110 -19.92 -6.56 1.68
C SER A 110 -19.24 -7.81 2.22
N ALA A 111 -19.53 -8.16 3.47
CA ALA A 111 -18.96 -9.32 4.15
C ALA A 111 -19.35 -10.62 3.44
N GLU A 112 -20.63 -10.78 3.08
CA GLU A 112 -21.15 -12.00 2.44
C GLU A 112 -20.48 -12.23 1.09
N ARG A 113 -20.36 -11.18 0.28
CA ARG A 113 -19.72 -11.23 -1.03
C ARG A 113 -18.23 -11.58 -0.90
N SER A 114 -17.54 -10.98 0.05
CA SER A 114 -16.12 -11.26 0.28
C SER A 114 -15.89 -12.70 0.73
N GLU A 115 -16.72 -13.18 1.66
CA GLU A 115 -16.67 -14.57 2.11
C GLU A 115 -16.90 -15.53 0.94
N GLU A 116 -17.86 -15.26 0.06
CA GLU A 116 -18.17 -16.11 -1.09
C GLU A 116 -17.01 -16.14 -2.10
N ILE A 117 -16.38 -14.98 -2.38
CA ILE A 117 -15.23 -14.92 -3.30
C ILE A 117 -14.01 -15.63 -2.71
N LEU A 118 -13.67 -15.36 -1.44
CA LEU A 118 -12.51 -15.98 -0.80
C LEU A 118 -12.69 -17.50 -0.66
N SER A 119 -13.90 -17.97 -0.27
CA SER A 119 -14.19 -19.40 -0.21
C SER A 119 -14.04 -20.05 -1.58
N PHE A 120 -14.57 -19.44 -2.63
CA PHE A 120 -14.44 -19.93 -4.00
C PHE A 120 -12.98 -20.06 -4.44
N ILE A 121 -12.14 -19.06 -4.13
CA ILE A 121 -10.71 -19.11 -4.43
C ILE A 121 -10.01 -20.24 -3.65
N MET A 122 -10.35 -20.41 -2.36
CA MET A 122 -9.77 -21.47 -1.53
C MET A 122 -10.15 -22.87 -2.02
N GLU A 123 -11.41 -23.07 -2.42
CA GLU A 123 -11.93 -24.34 -2.94
C GLU A 123 -11.30 -24.74 -4.30
N ASN A 124 -10.85 -23.76 -5.08
CA ASN A 124 -10.26 -23.94 -6.41
C ASN A 124 -8.78 -23.59 -6.45
N ASP A 125 -8.08 -23.51 -5.30
CA ASP A 125 -6.68 -23.10 -5.23
C ASP A 125 -5.76 -24.01 -6.04
N ASN A 126 -5.02 -23.45 -7.01
CA ASN A 126 -4.04 -24.16 -7.83
C ASN A 126 -2.67 -24.35 -7.15
N GLY A 127 -2.50 -23.91 -5.89
CA GLY A 127 -1.29 -24.05 -5.10
C GLY A 127 -0.18 -23.01 -5.43
N THR A 128 -0.32 -22.19 -6.47
CA THR A 128 0.73 -21.28 -6.95
C THR A 128 0.32 -19.82 -6.98
N THR A 129 -0.90 -19.51 -7.40
CA THR A 129 -1.41 -18.14 -7.54
C THR A 129 -1.60 -17.46 -6.19
N ASN A 130 -1.20 -16.20 -6.11
CA ASN A 130 -1.45 -15.30 -4.97
C ASN A 130 -2.49 -14.25 -5.36
N PHE A 131 -3.41 -13.92 -4.45
CA PHE A 131 -4.46 -12.92 -4.66
C PHE A 131 -4.30 -11.76 -3.70
N HIS A 132 -4.20 -10.54 -4.24
CA HIS A 132 -3.97 -9.32 -3.49
C HIS A 132 -5.24 -8.45 -3.46
N PHE A 133 -5.64 -7.98 -2.27
CA PHE A 133 -6.85 -7.22 -2.02
C PHE A 133 -6.57 -5.97 -1.21
N GLU A 134 -7.20 -4.84 -1.60
CA GLU A 134 -7.32 -3.64 -0.77
C GLU A 134 -8.57 -3.77 0.11
N ILE A 135 -8.42 -3.68 1.43
CA ILE A 135 -9.51 -3.87 2.39
C ILE A 135 -9.65 -2.73 3.40
N CYS A 136 -10.83 -2.60 3.97
CA CYS A 136 -11.09 -1.76 5.12
C CYS A 136 -11.12 -2.62 6.39
N ALA A 137 -10.15 -2.45 7.27
CA ALA A 137 -10.06 -3.27 8.49
C ALA A 137 -11.21 -3.01 9.47
N GLU A 138 -11.80 -1.81 9.51
CA GLU A 138 -12.93 -1.48 10.41
C GLU A 138 -14.13 -2.41 10.22
N ILE A 139 -14.41 -2.83 8.98
CA ILE A 139 -15.56 -3.68 8.65
C ILE A 139 -15.22 -5.16 8.53
N LEU A 140 -13.99 -5.58 8.87
CA LEU A 140 -13.64 -6.99 8.97
C LEU A 140 -14.48 -7.67 10.06
N THR A 141 -15.00 -8.84 9.74
CA THR A 141 -15.76 -9.69 10.66
C THR A 141 -14.87 -10.81 11.20
N GLU A 142 -15.14 -11.28 12.42
CA GLU A 142 -14.46 -12.45 12.99
C GLU A 142 -14.56 -13.69 12.08
N LYS A 143 -15.70 -13.83 11.39
CA LYS A 143 -15.91 -14.94 10.43
C LYS A 143 -14.95 -14.84 9.26
N LEU A 144 -14.78 -13.62 8.69
CA LEU A 144 -13.89 -13.41 7.57
C LEU A 144 -12.42 -13.62 7.97
N ILE A 145 -12.01 -13.14 9.16
CA ILE A 145 -10.67 -13.36 9.70
C ILE A 145 -10.39 -14.87 9.89
N LYS A 146 -11.36 -15.64 10.43
CA LYS A 146 -11.23 -17.08 10.58
C LYS A 146 -11.13 -17.80 9.23
N LEU A 147 -11.91 -17.36 8.22
CA LEU A 147 -11.82 -17.90 6.86
C LEU A 147 -10.41 -17.68 6.29
N ILE A 148 -9.89 -16.47 6.39
CA ILE A 148 -8.55 -16.10 5.92
C ILE A 148 -7.47 -16.93 6.63
N ALA A 149 -7.58 -17.12 7.95
CA ALA A 149 -6.64 -17.94 8.74
C ALA A 149 -6.61 -19.42 8.31
N GLY A 150 -7.70 -19.94 7.71
CA GLY A 150 -7.76 -21.28 7.15
C GLY A 150 -7.17 -21.44 5.75
N ALA A 151 -6.74 -20.33 5.11
CA ALA A 151 -6.19 -20.37 3.77
C ALA A 151 -4.76 -20.95 3.73
N ARG A 152 -4.34 -21.44 2.57
CA ARG A 152 -2.94 -21.81 2.30
C ARG A 152 -2.03 -20.59 2.54
N LYS A 153 -0.85 -20.83 3.07
CA LYS A 153 0.18 -19.78 3.24
C LYS A 153 0.43 -19.06 1.91
N ASN A 154 0.38 -17.74 1.93
CA ASN A 154 0.56 -16.85 0.78
C ASN A 154 -0.53 -16.98 -0.32
N LEU A 155 -1.67 -17.59 -0.05
CA LEU A 155 -2.80 -17.57 -1.00
C LEU A 155 -3.34 -16.14 -1.15
N PHE A 156 -3.53 -15.47 -0.04
CA PHE A 156 -4.02 -14.10 0.01
C PHE A 156 -2.93 -13.13 0.48
N ARG A 157 -3.04 -11.88 0.07
CA ARG A 157 -2.29 -10.73 0.56
C ARG A 157 -3.27 -9.59 0.73
N PHE A 158 -3.20 -8.87 1.85
CA PHE A 158 -4.10 -7.78 2.15
C PHE A 158 -3.35 -6.47 2.33
N GLU A 159 -3.90 -5.41 1.72
CA GLU A 159 -3.46 -4.03 1.91
C GLU A 159 -4.51 -3.29 2.73
N VAL A 160 -4.08 -2.73 3.85
CA VAL A 160 -4.93 -2.03 4.83
C VAL A 160 -4.49 -0.59 4.91
N GLY A 161 -5.25 0.29 4.29
CA GLY A 161 -5.00 1.72 4.40
C GLY A 161 -5.40 2.25 5.78
N ILE A 162 -4.50 2.39 6.73
CA ILE A 162 -4.74 3.05 8.04
C ILE A 162 -4.66 4.57 7.87
N GLN A 163 -3.64 5.04 7.18
CA GLN A 163 -3.33 6.41 6.78
C GLN A 163 -2.84 7.31 7.93
N SER A 164 -3.50 7.31 9.07
CA SER A 164 -3.18 8.00 10.32
C SER A 164 -3.94 7.37 11.46
N THR A 165 -3.46 7.53 12.70
CA THR A 165 -4.21 7.17 13.91
C THR A 165 -4.76 8.40 14.63
N ASN A 166 -4.53 9.61 14.10
CA ASN A 166 -5.04 10.86 14.65
C ASN A 166 -6.51 11.06 14.26
N PRO A 167 -7.46 11.05 15.23
CA PRO A 167 -8.89 11.16 14.91
C PRO A 167 -9.24 12.47 14.19
N LYS A 168 -8.57 13.58 14.53
CA LYS A 168 -8.81 14.89 13.92
C LYS A 168 -8.38 14.89 12.45
N THR A 169 -7.27 14.24 12.15
CA THR A 169 -6.75 14.04 10.78
C THR A 169 -7.74 13.19 9.97
N LEU A 170 -8.16 12.06 10.52
CA LEU A 170 -9.10 11.15 9.85
C LEU A 170 -10.46 11.82 9.57
N GLU A 171 -11.00 12.58 10.53
CA GLU A 171 -12.22 13.36 10.35
C GLU A 171 -12.07 14.39 9.22
N ALA A 172 -10.97 15.15 9.21
CA ALA A 172 -10.69 16.20 8.22
C ALA A 172 -10.60 15.68 6.80
N VAL A 173 -10.15 14.44 6.62
CA VAL A 173 -10.06 13.81 5.30
C VAL A 173 -11.29 12.95 4.94
N GLY A 174 -12.37 13.05 5.72
CA GLY A 174 -13.60 12.29 5.47
C GLY A 174 -13.45 10.78 5.64
N ARG A 175 -12.49 10.36 6.47
CA ARG A 175 -12.23 8.96 6.84
C ARG A 175 -12.54 8.77 8.32
N SER A 176 -13.78 9.07 8.71
CA SER A 176 -14.24 8.80 10.07
C SER A 176 -14.23 7.28 10.31
N ALA A 177 -13.28 6.80 11.06
CA ALA A 177 -13.10 5.40 11.39
C ALA A 177 -12.96 5.25 12.91
N ASN A 178 -13.46 4.16 13.46
CA ASN A 178 -13.11 3.75 14.81
C ASN A 178 -11.68 3.17 14.76
N ILE A 179 -10.69 4.01 15.07
CA ILE A 179 -9.28 3.65 14.94
C ILE A 179 -8.90 2.47 15.83
N ASP A 180 -9.46 2.36 17.03
CA ASP A 180 -9.19 1.24 17.93
C ASP A 180 -9.62 -0.08 17.29
N LYS A 181 -10.78 -0.09 16.64
CA LYS A 181 -11.28 -1.25 15.91
C LYS A 181 -10.44 -1.56 14.66
N VAL A 182 -9.97 -0.54 13.96
CA VAL A 182 -9.06 -0.72 12.80
C VAL A 182 -7.78 -1.40 13.25
N LEU A 183 -7.15 -0.92 14.33
CA LEU A 183 -5.90 -1.48 14.86
C LEU A 183 -6.12 -2.90 15.41
N ASP A 184 -7.19 -3.14 16.17
CA ASP A 184 -7.54 -4.47 16.71
C ASP A 184 -7.75 -5.49 15.58
N ASN A 185 -8.59 -5.17 14.60
CA ASN A 185 -8.85 -6.06 13.46
C ASN A 185 -7.60 -6.29 12.60
N THR A 186 -6.77 -5.26 12.40
CA THR A 186 -5.50 -5.42 11.67
C THR A 186 -4.54 -6.32 12.44
N SER A 187 -4.43 -6.15 13.76
CA SER A 187 -3.63 -7.02 14.62
C SER A 187 -4.07 -8.48 14.56
N LYS A 188 -5.38 -8.73 14.60
CA LYS A 188 -5.94 -10.09 14.43
C LYS A 188 -5.62 -10.68 13.07
N LEU A 189 -5.67 -9.86 12.01
CA LEU A 189 -5.34 -10.30 10.64
C LEU A 189 -3.84 -10.65 10.53
N VAL A 190 -2.96 -9.83 11.09
CA VAL A 190 -1.51 -10.10 11.15
C VAL A 190 -1.22 -11.37 11.95
N ALA A 191 -1.89 -11.56 13.10
CA ALA A 191 -1.75 -12.75 13.93
C ALA A 191 -2.21 -14.04 13.26
N ALA A 192 -3.05 -13.97 12.23
CA ALA A 192 -3.48 -15.13 11.46
C ALA A 192 -2.35 -15.79 10.63
N VAL A 193 -1.21 -15.13 10.45
CA VAL A 193 0.12 -15.62 9.99
C VAL A 193 0.17 -16.22 8.58
N ASN A 194 -0.96 -16.57 7.97
CA ASN A 194 -0.96 -17.27 6.68
C ASN A 194 -0.90 -16.33 5.48
N CYS A 195 -1.25 -15.06 5.68
CA CYS A 195 -1.40 -14.08 4.62
C CYS A 195 -0.58 -12.83 4.91
N PRO A 196 0.33 -12.41 4.02
CA PRO A 196 1.04 -11.15 4.17
C PRO A 196 0.07 -9.97 4.30
N VAL A 197 0.33 -9.11 5.26
CA VAL A 197 -0.43 -7.89 5.52
C VAL A 197 0.46 -6.67 5.27
N HIS A 198 -0.02 -5.77 4.45
CA HIS A 198 0.58 -4.49 4.13
C HIS A 198 -0.27 -3.38 4.76
N VAL A 199 0.33 -2.48 5.48
CA VAL A 199 -0.34 -1.34 6.12
C VAL A 199 0.22 -0.03 5.60
N ASP A 200 -0.65 1.00 5.44
CA ASP A 200 -0.25 2.28 4.87
C ASP A 200 -0.43 3.42 5.86
N LEU A 201 0.54 4.34 5.86
CA LEU A 201 0.47 5.67 6.43
C LEU A 201 0.69 6.73 5.35
N ILE A 202 0.04 7.90 5.50
CA ILE A 202 0.21 9.04 4.59
C ILE A 202 0.74 10.23 5.36
N ALA A 203 1.97 10.65 5.06
CA ALA A 203 2.54 11.90 5.55
C ALA A 203 1.93 13.11 4.84
N GLY A 204 1.69 14.18 5.58
CA GLY A 204 1.20 15.45 5.05
C GLY A 204 -0.32 15.57 5.02
N LEU A 205 -1.06 14.74 5.74
CA LEU A 205 -2.49 14.92 5.95
C LEU A 205 -2.77 16.16 6.83
N PRO A 206 -3.99 16.77 6.74
CA PRO A 206 -4.33 17.93 7.55
C PRO A 206 -4.39 17.56 9.04
N TYR A 207 -4.03 18.51 9.92
CA TYR A 207 -4.00 18.35 11.38
C TYR A 207 -3.05 17.27 11.90
N GLU A 208 -2.11 16.81 11.10
CA GLU A 208 -1.09 15.86 11.50
C GLU A 208 0.27 16.55 11.46
N ASP A 209 0.78 16.95 12.63
CA ASP A 209 2.14 17.42 12.82
C ASP A 209 3.11 16.26 13.04
N MET A 210 4.40 16.55 13.18
CA MET A 210 5.42 15.52 13.35
C MET A 210 5.21 14.67 14.61
N GLU A 211 4.74 15.24 15.72
CA GLU A 211 4.51 14.47 16.96
C GLU A 211 3.32 13.53 16.82
N SER A 212 2.24 13.98 16.19
CA SER A 212 1.08 13.16 15.85
C SER A 212 1.46 12.05 14.88
N PHE A 213 2.27 12.35 13.86
CA PHE A 213 2.75 11.36 12.90
C PHE A 213 3.64 10.30 13.55
N LYS A 214 4.55 10.69 14.45
CA LYS A 214 5.37 9.74 15.23
C LYS A 214 4.51 8.77 16.03
N LYS A 215 3.43 9.27 16.64
CA LYS A 215 2.47 8.42 17.35
C LYS A 215 1.84 7.43 16.39
N SER A 216 1.28 7.91 15.27
CA SER A 216 0.67 7.06 14.23
C SER A 216 1.66 6.00 13.73
N PHE A 217 2.90 6.40 13.45
CA PHE A 217 3.94 5.47 13.01
C PHE A 217 4.20 4.35 14.03
N ASN A 218 4.38 4.71 15.31
CA ASN A 218 4.68 3.74 16.36
C ASN A 218 3.52 2.76 16.60
N GLU A 219 2.29 3.25 16.60
CA GLU A 219 1.09 2.41 16.76
C GLU A 219 0.95 1.42 15.60
N VAL A 220 1.16 1.88 14.36
CA VAL A 220 1.04 1.04 13.17
C VAL A 220 2.23 0.08 13.01
N TYR A 221 3.45 0.53 13.31
CA TYR A 221 4.63 -0.33 13.35
C TYR A 221 4.49 -1.46 14.38
N GLY A 222 3.90 -1.14 15.53
CA GLY A 222 3.62 -2.10 16.61
C GLY A 222 2.66 -3.23 16.22
N LEU A 223 1.91 -3.12 15.14
CA LEU A 223 1.08 -4.20 14.61
C LEU A 223 1.90 -5.37 14.06
N GLY A 224 3.17 -5.16 13.71
CA GLY A 224 4.05 -6.19 13.17
C GLY A 224 3.63 -6.70 11.79
N ALA A 225 3.03 -5.86 10.96
CA ALA A 225 2.67 -6.19 9.58
C ALA A 225 3.91 -6.55 8.75
N ASP A 226 3.74 -7.32 7.67
CA ASP A 226 4.84 -7.73 6.79
C ASP A 226 5.45 -6.54 6.02
N GLU A 227 4.64 -5.52 5.71
CA GLU A 227 5.08 -4.27 5.07
C GLU A 227 4.37 -3.08 5.71
N LEU A 228 5.11 -1.99 5.91
CA LEU A 228 4.60 -0.68 6.30
C LEU A 228 5.00 0.33 5.23
N GLN A 229 4.04 0.77 4.45
CA GLN A 229 4.26 1.82 3.45
C GLN A 229 4.06 3.20 4.07
N LEU A 230 5.12 4.00 4.06
CA LEU A 230 5.06 5.41 4.38
C LEU A 230 4.86 6.19 3.09
N GLY A 231 3.61 6.52 2.76
CA GLY A 231 3.25 7.30 1.60
C GLY A 231 3.29 8.81 1.87
N PHE A 232 3.29 9.60 0.80
CA PHE A 232 3.18 11.07 0.86
C PHE A 232 1.93 11.52 0.14
N LEU A 233 1.18 12.44 0.75
CA LEU A 233 -0.03 12.96 0.18
C LEU A 233 0.23 13.50 -1.24
N LYS A 234 -0.66 13.13 -2.17
CA LYS A 234 -0.68 13.64 -3.54
C LYS A 234 -1.98 14.39 -3.75
N LEU A 235 -1.86 15.67 -4.10
CA LEU A 235 -3.02 16.51 -4.36
C LEU A 235 -3.52 16.30 -5.80
N LEU A 236 -4.16 15.15 -6.03
CA LEU A 236 -4.58 14.72 -7.36
C LEU A 236 -5.70 15.61 -7.90
N LYS A 237 -5.68 15.87 -9.21
CA LYS A 237 -6.73 16.68 -9.88
C LYS A 237 -8.11 16.04 -9.68
N GLY A 238 -9.10 16.86 -9.33
CA GLY A 238 -10.48 16.41 -9.08
C GLY A 238 -10.76 15.95 -7.65
N THR A 239 -9.76 15.86 -6.77
CA THR A 239 -9.97 15.52 -5.36
C THR A 239 -10.39 16.75 -4.54
N VAL A 240 -11.17 16.51 -3.49
CA VAL A 240 -11.64 17.55 -2.56
C VAL A 240 -10.45 18.24 -1.87
N ILE A 241 -9.46 17.47 -1.39
CA ILE A 241 -8.31 18.03 -0.69
C ILE A 241 -7.49 18.97 -1.58
N ARG A 242 -7.45 18.72 -2.90
CA ARG A 242 -6.81 19.65 -3.83
C ARG A 242 -7.61 20.93 -4.01
N ALA A 243 -8.93 20.84 -4.05
CA ALA A 243 -9.80 22.03 -4.12
C ALA A 243 -9.72 22.88 -2.85
N GLU A 244 -9.47 22.24 -1.71
CA GLU A 244 -9.30 22.88 -0.40
C GLU A 244 -7.83 23.14 -0.03
N ALA A 245 -6.90 23.13 -0.99
CA ALA A 245 -5.46 23.24 -0.72
C ALA A 245 -5.10 24.51 0.10
N ASP A 246 -5.70 25.64 -0.23
CA ASP A 246 -5.45 26.93 0.47
C ASP A 246 -5.93 26.89 1.92
N LYS A 247 -6.98 26.13 2.23
CA LYS A 247 -7.53 25.98 3.59
C LYS A 247 -6.54 25.38 4.58
N TYR A 248 -5.64 24.55 4.09
CA TYR A 248 -4.63 23.85 4.89
C TYR A 248 -3.20 24.28 4.59
N GLY A 249 -3.03 25.38 3.84
CA GLY A 249 -1.72 25.94 3.49
C GLY A 249 -0.84 25.01 2.65
N TYR A 250 -1.44 24.15 1.81
CA TYR A 250 -0.69 23.21 0.99
C TYR A 250 0.17 23.90 -0.07
N VAL A 251 1.45 23.55 -0.05
CA VAL A 251 2.36 23.71 -1.19
C VAL A 251 2.72 22.33 -1.71
N PHE A 252 2.56 22.10 -2.99
CA PHE A 252 2.77 20.80 -3.62
C PHE A 252 3.38 20.93 -5.01
N ASP A 253 3.94 19.85 -5.55
CA ASP A 253 4.53 19.85 -6.88
C ASP A 253 3.46 20.16 -7.94
N SER A 254 3.77 21.10 -8.83
CA SER A 254 2.88 21.48 -9.94
C SER A 254 2.74 20.41 -11.01
N LYS A 255 3.70 19.48 -11.08
CA LYS A 255 3.73 18.33 -11.98
C LYS A 255 3.30 17.05 -11.27
N ALA A 256 2.81 16.08 -12.05
CA ALA A 256 2.55 14.75 -11.51
C ALA A 256 3.81 14.17 -10.85
N PRO A 257 3.69 13.55 -9.68
CA PRO A 257 2.48 13.09 -9.04
C PRO A 257 1.77 14.09 -8.11
N TYR A 258 2.09 15.39 -8.14
CA TYR A 258 1.50 16.45 -7.31
C TYR A 258 1.71 16.22 -5.81
N GLN A 259 2.90 15.76 -5.45
CA GLN A 259 3.23 15.42 -4.07
C GLN A 259 3.32 16.67 -3.20
N VAL A 260 2.84 16.56 -1.96
CA VAL A 260 2.96 17.60 -0.94
C VAL A 260 4.42 17.93 -0.65
N ILE A 261 4.71 19.23 -0.51
CA ILE A 261 6.01 19.78 -0.10
C ILE A 261 5.92 20.28 1.34
N LYS A 262 4.80 20.92 1.69
CA LYS A 262 4.47 21.36 3.05
C LYS A 262 2.98 21.65 3.18
N ASN A 263 2.52 21.78 4.41
CA ASN A 263 1.23 22.35 4.79
C ASN A 263 1.36 23.17 6.08
N ASP A 264 0.27 23.62 6.68
CA ASP A 264 0.27 24.39 7.93
C ASP A 264 0.70 23.56 9.16
N PHE A 265 0.82 22.23 9.04
CA PHE A 265 1.12 21.30 10.14
C PHE A 265 2.50 20.68 10.04
N MET A 266 3.01 20.48 8.82
CA MET A 266 4.35 19.93 8.54
C MET A 266 5.12 20.82 7.58
N GLY A 267 6.33 21.20 7.98
CA GLY A 267 7.25 21.98 7.16
C GLY A 267 7.97 21.15 6.09
N PRO A 268 8.72 21.81 5.18
CA PRO A 268 9.49 21.10 4.16
C PRO A 268 10.56 20.18 4.76
N ASP A 269 11.18 20.59 5.86
CA ASP A 269 12.22 19.81 6.54
C ASP A 269 11.64 18.53 7.15
N ASP A 270 10.41 18.59 7.69
CA ASP A 270 9.68 17.41 8.17
C ASP A 270 9.43 16.41 7.03
N MET A 271 8.98 16.91 5.86
CA MET A 271 8.76 16.07 4.69
C MET A 271 10.04 15.41 4.19
N VAL A 272 11.15 16.14 4.17
CA VAL A 272 12.48 15.60 3.82
C VAL A 272 12.90 14.52 4.82
N ARG A 273 12.71 14.77 6.12
CA ARG A 273 13.02 13.83 7.20
C ARG A 273 12.21 12.54 7.04
N LEU A 274 10.91 12.63 6.85
CA LEU A 274 10.04 11.47 6.60
C LEU A 274 10.41 10.73 5.31
N LYS A 275 10.86 11.43 4.27
CA LYS A 275 11.33 10.81 3.02
C LYS A 275 12.61 9.99 3.22
N ARG A 276 13.49 10.42 4.13
CA ARG A 276 14.68 9.65 4.50
C ARG A 276 14.30 8.40 5.32
N ILE A 277 13.32 8.54 6.22
CA ILE A 277 12.78 7.42 7.00
C ILE A 277 12.11 6.40 6.07
N GLU A 278 11.29 6.84 5.12
CA GLU A 278 10.65 5.96 4.13
C GLU A 278 11.69 5.14 3.37
N HIS A 279 12.78 5.75 2.95
CA HIS A 279 13.86 5.07 2.22
C HIS A 279 14.48 3.91 3.03
N VAL A 280 14.87 4.14 4.28
CA VAL A 280 15.46 3.08 5.12
C VAL A 280 14.42 2.06 5.58
N LEU A 281 13.17 2.47 5.79
CA LEU A 281 12.06 1.57 6.09
C LEU A 281 11.82 0.59 4.93
N ASP A 282 11.82 1.10 3.69
CA ASP A 282 11.66 0.25 2.50
C ASP A 282 12.83 -0.74 2.35
N ASP A 283 14.07 -0.28 2.50
CA ASP A 283 15.25 -1.12 2.29
C ASP A 283 15.46 -2.16 3.39
N PHE A 284 15.12 -1.87 4.63
CA PHE A 284 15.45 -2.72 5.78
C PHE A 284 14.23 -3.45 6.37
N TYR A 285 13.05 -2.83 6.40
CA TYR A 285 11.84 -3.48 6.90
C TYR A 285 11.06 -4.17 5.78
N ASN A 286 10.59 -3.43 4.78
CA ASN A 286 9.70 -3.94 3.73
C ASN A 286 10.36 -5.01 2.84
N LYS A 287 11.63 -4.84 2.46
CA LYS A 287 12.38 -5.86 1.72
C LYS A 287 12.75 -7.07 2.57
N GLY A 288 12.64 -6.94 3.88
CA GLY A 288 12.80 -7.99 4.86
C GLY A 288 14.20 -8.59 4.98
N GLY A 289 14.37 -9.40 6.02
CA GLY A 289 15.62 -10.14 6.27
C GLY A 289 16.49 -9.53 7.36
N PHE A 290 15.96 -8.59 8.12
CA PHE A 290 16.65 -7.92 9.23
C PHE A 290 15.82 -7.94 10.51
N ASN A 291 14.87 -8.87 10.64
CA ASN A 291 13.83 -8.82 11.67
C ASN A 291 14.42 -8.82 13.10
N ARG A 292 15.39 -9.73 13.38
CA ARG A 292 16.03 -9.81 14.71
C ARG A 292 16.94 -8.60 14.94
N GLY A 293 17.71 -8.21 13.90
CA GLY A 293 18.58 -7.05 13.96
C GLY A 293 17.83 -5.76 14.19
N LEU A 294 16.71 -5.54 13.47
CA LEU A 294 15.82 -4.40 13.67
C LEU A 294 15.20 -4.42 15.08
N ALA A 295 14.68 -5.56 15.53
CA ALA A 295 14.09 -5.67 16.86
C ALA A 295 15.12 -5.33 17.95
N ALA A 296 16.34 -5.87 17.85
CA ALA A 296 17.43 -5.56 18.78
C ALA A 296 17.86 -4.09 18.72
N GLY A 297 17.88 -3.49 17.50
CA GLY A 297 18.19 -2.08 17.31
C GLY A 297 17.14 -1.16 17.93
N ILE A 298 15.87 -1.40 17.63
CA ILE A 298 14.74 -0.62 18.16
C ILE A 298 14.69 -0.65 19.68
N ALA A 299 15.03 -1.79 20.31
CA ALA A 299 15.08 -1.90 21.75
C ALA A 299 16.10 -0.96 22.44
N SER A 300 17.03 -0.39 21.68
CA SER A 300 18.00 0.61 22.17
C SER A 300 17.48 2.04 22.08
N PHE A 301 16.31 2.27 21.51
CA PHE A 301 15.69 3.58 21.35
C PHE A 301 14.38 3.66 22.14
N ARG A 302 13.89 4.86 22.34
CA ARG A 302 12.62 5.08 23.04
C ARG A 302 11.42 4.53 22.25
N THR A 303 11.44 4.70 20.92
CA THR A 303 10.40 4.25 20.02
C THR A 303 10.98 3.72 18.70
N ALA A 304 10.17 2.98 17.94
CA ALA A 304 10.54 2.56 16.59
C ALA A 304 10.79 3.77 15.66
N PHE A 305 9.97 4.83 15.78
CA PHE A 305 10.20 6.04 15.02
C PHE A 305 11.57 6.66 15.29
N ASP A 306 11.96 6.78 16.57
CA ASP A 306 13.25 7.38 16.94
C ASP A 306 14.44 6.56 16.40
N PHE A 307 14.30 5.23 16.37
CA PHE A 307 15.28 4.35 15.73
C PHE A 307 15.40 4.63 14.22
N TYR A 308 14.28 4.62 13.48
CA TYR A 308 14.31 4.83 12.03
C TYR A 308 14.77 6.25 11.67
N ASP A 309 14.45 7.23 12.46
CA ASP A 309 14.88 8.60 12.28
C ASP A 309 16.39 8.76 12.45
N CYS A 310 16.95 8.24 13.54
CA CYS A 310 18.39 8.22 13.76
C CYS A 310 19.12 7.40 12.69
N PHE A 311 18.58 6.25 12.33
CA PHE A 311 19.15 5.40 11.28
C PHE A 311 19.11 6.06 9.90
N ALA A 312 18.03 6.76 9.57
CA ALA A 312 17.92 7.51 8.33
C ALA A 312 18.93 8.67 8.28
N GLU A 313 19.10 9.42 9.38
CA GLU A 313 20.11 10.48 9.48
C GLU A 313 21.52 9.91 9.25
N PHE A 314 21.88 8.85 9.95
CA PHE A 314 23.14 8.13 9.74
C PHE A 314 23.33 7.70 8.28
N TYR A 315 22.33 7.02 7.71
CA TYR A 315 22.38 6.46 6.35
C TYR A 315 22.64 7.53 5.28
N PHE A 316 21.96 8.69 5.42
CA PHE A 316 22.12 9.80 4.50
C PHE A 316 23.39 10.61 4.75
N ARG A 317 23.83 10.76 6.00
CA ARG A 317 25.11 11.40 6.37
C ARG A 317 26.29 10.66 5.77
N GLU A 318 26.30 9.33 5.84
CA GLU A 318 27.33 8.48 5.28
C GLU A 318 27.23 8.33 3.75
N GLY A 319 26.16 8.81 3.13
CA GLY A 319 26.00 8.84 1.68
C GLY A 319 25.58 7.52 1.05
N TYR A 320 25.08 6.56 1.83
CA TYR A 320 24.67 5.23 1.34
C TYR A 320 23.54 5.28 0.31
N GLN A 321 22.67 6.28 0.34
CA GLN A 321 21.60 6.48 -0.64
C GLN A 321 22.08 6.76 -2.08
N ARG A 322 23.37 7.01 -2.28
CA ARG A 322 23.93 7.41 -3.59
C ARG A 322 24.18 6.22 -4.52
N SER A 323 24.15 5.00 -4.00
CA SER A 323 24.38 3.76 -4.76
C SER A 323 23.49 2.63 -4.28
N SER A 324 23.20 1.69 -5.16
CA SER A 324 22.52 0.46 -4.75
C SER A 324 23.49 -0.46 -3.99
N HIS A 325 23.01 -1.06 -2.92
CA HIS A 325 23.77 -1.99 -2.10
C HIS A 325 23.37 -3.44 -2.35
N LYS A 326 24.35 -4.35 -2.27
CA LYS A 326 24.03 -5.77 -2.16
C LYS A 326 23.39 -6.04 -0.81
N LYS A 327 22.61 -7.10 -0.71
CA LYS A 327 21.95 -7.46 0.54
C LYS A 327 22.95 -7.66 1.69
N GLU A 328 24.11 -8.22 1.41
CA GLU A 328 25.19 -8.39 2.38
C GLU A 328 25.72 -7.06 2.92
N ASP A 329 25.76 -6.02 2.08
CA ASP A 329 26.24 -4.70 2.49
C ASP A 329 25.24 -4.01 3.41
N ASN A 330 23.94 -4.26 3.23
CA ASN A 330 22.90 -3.75 4.14
C ASN A 330 23.06 -4.30 5.58
N TYR A 331 23.49 -5.57 5.77
CA TYR A 331 23.84 -6.07 7.10
C TYR A 331 25.02 -5.34 7.72
N ARG A 332 26.04 -5.00 6.91
CA ARG A 332 27.20 -4.22 7.37
C ARG A 332 26.83 -2.79 7.74
N ILE A 333 25.99 -2.16 6.91
CA ILE A 333 25.52 -0.79 7.15
C ILE A 333 24.78 -0.73 8.49
N LEU A 334 23.84 -1.66 8.74
CA LEU A 334 23.08 -1.67 9.99
C LEU A 334 23.97 -2.02 11.20
N ALA A 335 24.97 -2.91 11.03
CA ALA A 335 25.94 -3.21 12.09
C ALA A 335 26.88 -2.01 12.39
N ARG A 336 27.26 -1.25 11.36
CA ARG A 336 28.05 -0.02 11.52
C ARG A 336 27.23 1.05 12.25
N PHE A 337 25.98 1.27 11.85
CA PHE A 337 25.04 2.14 12.57
C PHE A 337 24.95 1.73 14.05
N ALA A 338 24.73 0.45 14.34
CA ALA A 338 24.66 -0.02 15.71
C ALA A 338 25.95 0.26 16.52
N LYS A 339 27.12 0.15 15.89
CA LYS A 339 28.41 0.43 16.50
C LYS A 339 28.61 1.91 16.84
N GLU A 340 28.12 2.82 15.98
CA GLU A 340 28.34 4.25 16.10
C GLU A 340 27.27 4.96 16.94
N GLU A 341 26.01 4.48 16.87
CA GLU A 341 24.86 5.21 17.41
C GLU A 341 24.15 4.47 18.58
N THR A 342 24.64 3.27 19.00
CA THR A 342 24.01 2.54 20.10
C THR A 342 25.04 1.92 21.06
N ASP A 343 24.61 1.71 22.31
CA ASP A 343 25.41 0.97 23.30
C ASP A 343 25.26 -0.57 23.21
N CYS A 344 24.31 -1.06 22.40
CA CYS A 344 23.94 -2.48 22.30
C CYS A 344 24.53 -3.17 21.05
N ARG A 345 25.64 -2.70 20.54
CA ARG A 345 26.27 -3.12 19.28
C ARG A 345 26.46 -4.63 19.12
N GLU A 346 26.90 -5.34 20.17
CA GLU A 346 27.19 -6.77 20.08
C GLU A 346 25.89 -7.59 19.95
N ASN A 347 24.83 -7.24 20.70
CA ASN A 347 23.54 -7.88 20.61
C ASN A 347 22.91 -7.70 19.24
N ILE A 348 23.01 -6.49 18.67
CA ILE A 348 22.48 -6.18 17.33
C ILE A 348 23.27 -6.95 16.27
N LYS A 349 24.60 -7.03 16.40
CA LYS A 349 25.46 -7.73 15.46
C LYS A 349 25.19 -9.25 15.47
N GLU A 350 25.01 -9.85 16.65
CA GLU A 350 24.61 -11.26 16.79
C GLU A 350 23.23 -11.52 16.15
N ALA A 351 22.25 -10.67 16.43
CA ALA A 351 20.92 -10.76 15.86
C ALA A 351 20.95 -10.66 14.33
N LEU A 352 21.73 -9.73 13.76
CA LEU A 352 21.95 -9.58 12.33
C LEU A 352 22.65 -10.79 11.71
N TYR A 353 23.60 -11.42 12.41
CA TYR A 353 24.24 -12.62 11.91
C TYR A 353 23.26 -13.81 11.85
N ASN A 354 22.36 -13.92 12.82
CA ASN A 354 21.29 -14.92 12.80
C ASN A 354 20.32 -14.68 11.61
N ASP A 355 19.93 -13.42 11.36
CA ASP A 355 19.11 -13.06 10.19
C ASP A 355 19.83 -13.39 8.87
N LEU A 356 21.12 -13.08 8.77
CA LEU A 356 21.94 -13.33 7.59
C LEU A 356 22.06 -14.82 7.29
N THR A 357 22.35 -15.64 8.31
CA THR A 357 22.54 -17.10 8.15
C THR A 357 21.25 -17.82 7.80
N GLU A 358 20.12 -17.34 8.28
CA GLU A 358 18.80 -17.90 7.94
C GLU A 358 18.38 -17.57 6.49
N ARG A 359 18.76 -16.40 5.99
CA ARG A 359 18.28 -15.87 4.70
C ARG A 359 19.21 -16.12 3.53
N MET A 360 20.49 -16.24 3.77
CA MET A 360 21.49 -16.36 2.71
C MET A 360 21.92 -17.80 2.51
N ASN A 361 22.25 -18.13 1.27
CA ASN A 361 22.82 -19.45 0.99
C ASN A 361 24.21 -19.59 1.65
N PRO A 362 24.65 -20.83 1.94
CA PRO A 362 25.93 -21.09 2.64
C PRO A 362 27.17 -20.46 1.99
N GLU A 363 27.17 -20.33 0.67
CA GLU A 363 28.31 -19.71 -0.03
C GLU A 363 28.35 -18.18 0.17
N ALA A 364 27.19 -17.54 0.24
CA ALA A 364 27.09 -16.11 0.55
C ALA A 364 27.50 -15.83 2.00
N VAL A 365 27.11 -16.70 2.95
CA VAL A 365 27.56 -16.63 4.34
C VAL A 365 29.08 -16.75 4.41
N LYS A 366 29.68 -17.77 3.77
CA LYS A 366 31.16 -17.93 3.72
C LYS A 366 31.88 -16.71 3.12
N ARG A 367 31.29 -16.10 2.06
CA ARG A 367 31.86 -14.87 1.50
C ARG A 367 31.75 -13.69 2.44
N PHE A 368 30.65 -13.60 3.18
CA PHE A 368 30.44 -12.58 4.20
C PHE A 368 31.48 -12.73 5.32
N ASP A 369 31.64 -13.92 5.87
CA ASP A 369 32.60 -14.22 6.94
C ASP A 369 34.05 -13.90 6.53
N LYS A 370 34.42 -14.22 5.27
CA LYS A 370 35.74 -13.90 4.74
C LYS A 370 36.02 -12.39 4.63
N LYS A 371 34.98 -11.59 4.29
CA LYS A 371 35.08 -10.12 4.20
C LYS A 371 34.91 -9.42 5.54
N GLY A 372 34.22 -10.07 6.50
CA GLY A 372 33.88 -9.50 7.79
C GLY A 372 32.75 -8.44 7.72
N TRP A 373 32.64 -7.70 8.82
CA TRP A 373 31.62 -6.67 9.04
C TRP A 373 31.99 -5.27 8.54
N GLU A 374 33.16 -5.11 7.96
CA GLU A 374 33.61 -3.83 7.42
C GLU A 374 33.08 -3.62 5.99
N ILE A 375 32.73 -2.37 5.67
CA ILE A 375 32.27 -1.95 4.34
C ILE A 375 33.45 -1.35 3.58
#